data_161f8d7c9ca92a98a45d03cb534426cb
#
_entry.id   161f8d7c9ca92a98a45d03cb534426cb
#
_cell.length_a   1.000
_cell.length_b   1.000
_cell.length_c   1.000
_cell.angle_alpha   90.00
_cell.angle_beta   90.00
_cell.angle_gamma   90.00
#
_symmetry.space_group_name_H-M   'P 1'
#
loop_
_entity.id
_entity.type
_entity.pdbx_description
1 polymer ?
#
loop_
_entity_poly.entity_id
_entity_poly.type
_entity_poly.pdbx_seq_one_letter_code
_entity_poly.pdbx_strand_id
1 'polypeptide(L)'
;GSRNMVDAVQWAQGLKGSETIAKDVEKGKKQFVGPELRGKTLGVIGLGAIGARVANAAVALGMEVLGYDPYISIDAAWSLSRSVQHCVTLGDMLPRCDYLTIHVPYLPTTRHTINAQTLSMCKDGVRVLNFARGELVDTEALLDAMNSGKVAQYFCDFPAEELLGVKGVYCTPHLGASTPESETNCAVMAAAELSDYLKNGNIAHSVNLPDVSQPRVGGRRICMIHKNIPNMIASITSAVRCNIENMGNRSKGDYAYTIIDTAEAPTEANLDELRAIEGMISVRTI
;
A
#
# COMPACT_ATOMS: atom_id res chain seq x y z
N GLY A 1 15.91 0.91 -14.83
CA GLY A 1 16.23 -0.52 -14.78
C GLY A 1 16.09 -1.23 -16.10
N SER A 2 14.93 -1.20 -16.74
CA SER A 2 14.66 -1.93 -18.00
C SER A 2 15.72 -1.75 -19.09
N ARG A 3 16.33 -0.57 -19.19
CA ARG A 3 17.37 -0.21 -20.15
C ARG A 3 18.80 -0.30 -19.58
N ASN A 4 19.02 -1.04 -18.49
CA ASN A 4 20.32 -1.21 -17.83
C ASN A 4 21.05 0.12 -17.53
N MET A 5 20.29 1.18 -17.25
CA MET A 5 20.83 2.54 -17.10
C MET A 5 21.75 2.70 -15.89
N VAL A 6 21.50 1.95 -14.80
CA VAL A 6 22.34 2.00 -13.60
C VAL A 6 23.75 1.53 -13.93
N ASP A 7 23.85 0.35 -14.55
CA ASP A 7 25.14 -0.22 -14.96
C ASP A 7 25.83 0.64 -16.04
N ALA A 8 25.02 1.20 -16.97
CA ALA A 8 25.53 2.09 -18.01
C ALA A 8 26.15 3.37 -17.43
N VAL A 9 25.53 3.95 -16.39
CA VAL A 9 26.08 5.14 -15.71
C VAL A 9 27.38 4.79 -15.00
N GLN A 10 27.44 3.67 -14.26
CA GLN A 10 28.67 3.23 -13.59
C GLN A 10 29.79 2.98 -14.58
N TRP A 11 29.50 2.30 -15.68
CA TRP A 11 30.46 2.05 -16.73
C TRP A 11 30.97 3.35 -17.35
N ALA A 12 30.09 4.30 -17.66
CA ALA A 12 30.47 5.58 -18.24
C ALA A 12 31.40 6.40 -17.34
N GLN A 13 31.19 6.34 -16.00
CA GLN A 13 32.09 6.96 -15.02
C GLN A 13 33.52 6.36 -15.10
N GLY A 14 33.63 5.07 -15.40
CA GLY A 14 34.91 4.37 -15.59
C GLY A 14 35.72 4.83 -16.83
N LEU A 15 35.10 5.57 -17.76
CA LEU A 15 35.79 6.13 -18.93
C LEU A 15 36.60 7.41 -18.62
N LYS A 16 36.56 7.89 -17.37
CA LYS A 16 37.34 9.07 -16.96
C LYS A 16 38.83 8.84 -17.23
N GLY A 17 39.44 9.76 -18.02
CA GLY A 17 40.83 9.70 -18.39
C GLY A 17 41.11 8.98 -19.73
N SER A 18 40.10 8.44 -20.43
CA SER A 18 40.27 7.94 -21.79
C SER A 18 40.49 9.08 -22.77
N GLU A 19 41.46 8.93 -23.65
CA GLU A 19 41.74 9.87 -24.76
C GLU A 19 40.74 9.73 -25.93
N THR A 20 39.93 8.64 -25.91
CA THR A 20 39.02 8.27 -27.00
C THR A 20 37.57 8.06 -26.53
N ILE A 21 37.11 8.83 -25.53
CA ILE A 21 35.80 8.67 -24.87
C ILE A 21 34.65 8.47 -25.87
N ALA A 22 34.59 9.29 -26.94
CA ALA A 22 33.48 9.18 -27.91
C ALA A 22 33.49 7.83 -28.66
N LYS A 23 34.65 7.30 -28.98
CA LYS A 23 34.78 5.97 -29.63
C LYS A 23 34.47 4.85 -28.67
N ASP A 24 34.92 4.97 -27.41
CA ASP A 24 34.68 3.99 -26.37
C ASP A 24 33.19 3.90 -26.04
N VAL A 25 32.49 5.03 -25.96
CA VAL A 25 31.03 5.08 -25.78
C VAL A 25 30.29 4.38 -26.93
N GLU A 26 30.61 4.71 -28.18
CA GLU A 26 29.97 4.07 -29.34
C GLU A 26 30.23 2.56 -29.41
N LYS A 27 31.39 2.11 -29.03
CA LYS A 27 31.75 0.69 -28.98
C LYS A 27 31.07 -0.05 -27.83
N GLY A 28 31.00 0.58 -26.64
CA GLY A 28 30.52 -0.05 -25.41
C GLY A 28 29.01 0.03 -25.18
N LYS A 29 28.31 1.02 -25.72
CA LYS A 29 26.88 1.25 -25.46
C LYS A 29 25.97 0.04 -25.76
N LYS A 30 26.39 -0.83 -26.69
CA LYS A 30 25.58 -2.01 -27.09
C LYS A 30 25.37 -3.02 -25.95
N GLN A 31 26.29 -3.07 -24.99
CA GLN A 31 26.16 -3.99 -23.84
C GLN A 31 24.99 -3.63 -22.88
N PHE A 32 24.49 -2.40 -22.98
CA PHE A 32 23.39 -1.90 -22.11
C PHE A 32 22.03 -1.85 -22.81
N VAL A 33 21.93 -2.44 -24.00
CA VAL A 33 20.65 -2.52 -24.72
C VAL A 33 19.63 -3.30 -23.87
N GLY A 34 18.44 -2.74 -23.69
CA GLY A 34 17.34 -3.36 -22.96
C GLY A 34 15.99 -3.08 -23.63
N PRO A 35 14.93 -3.78 -23.21
CA PRO A 35 13.60 -3.64 -23.80
C PRO A 35 12.98 -2.29 -23.48
N GLU A 36 12.06 -1.87 -24.33
CA GLU A 36 11.18 -0.74 -24.07
C GLU A 36 10.04 -1.15 -23.12
N LEU A 37 9.39 -0.17 -22.46
CA LEU A 37 8.24 -0.42 -21.60
C LEU A 37 6.95 -0.54 -22.41
N ARG A 38 6.81 0.25 -23.50
CA ARG A 38 5.62 0.25 -24.35
C ARG A 38 5.34 -1.15 -24.90
N GLY A 39 4.10 -1.62 -24.75
CA GLY A 39 3.65 -2.93 -25.20
C GLY A 39 4.15 -4.10 -24.35
N LYS A 40 4.80 -3.83 -23.19
CA LYS A 40 5.13 -4.85 -22.20
C LYS A 40 4.04 -4.95 -21.15
N THR A 41 3.91 -6.12 -20.56
CA THR A 41 2.90 -6.40 -19.55
C THR A 41 3.46 -6.24 -18.14
N LEU A 42 2.82 -5.40 -17.32
CA LEU A 42 3.09 -5.26 -15.88
C LEU A 42 2.01 -5.99 -15.08
N GLY A 43 2.41 -6.95 -14.24
CA GLY A 43 1.57 -7.52 -13.20
C GLY A 43 1.69 -6.70 -11.92
N VAL A 44 0.56 -6.30 -11.35
CA VAL A 44 0.49 -5.55 -10.09
C VAL A 44 -0.22 -6.40 -9.04
N ILE A 45 0.50 -6.81 -8.00
CA ILE A 45 -0.04 -7.55 -6.84
C ILE A 45 -0.35 -6.54 -5.74
N GLY A 46 -1.62 -6.39 -5.41
CA GLY A 46 -2.12 -5.36 -4.49
C GLY A 46 -2.44 -4.04 -5.21
N LEU A 47 -3.72 -3.66 -5.20
CA LEU A 47 -4.25 -2.47 -5.86
C LEU A 47 -4.78 -1.43 -4.86
N GLY A 48 -4.16 -1.36 -3.68
CA GLY A 48 -4.40 -0.31 -2.71
C GLY A 48 -3.89 1.06 -3.16
N ALA A 49 -3.72 2.00 -2.22
CA ALA A 49 -3.35 3.39 -2.50
C ALA A 49 -2.07 3.56 -3.37
N ILE A 50 -1.09 2.67 -3.22
CA ILE A 50 0.16 2.72 -4.00
C ILE A 50 0.01 1.93 -5.30
N GLY A 51 -0.47 0.67 -5.23
CA GLY A 51 -0.57 -0.20 -6.41
C GLY A 51 -1.48 0.36 -7.50
N ALA A 52 -2.60 1.00 -7.15
CA ALA A 52 -3.48 1.66 -8.11
C ALA A 52 -2.78 2.81 -8.84
N ARG A 53 -1.96 3.61 -8.15
CA ARG A 53 -1.18 4.70 -8.77
C ARG A 53 -0.10 4.15 -9.71
N VAL A 54 0.59 3.08 -9.29
CA VAL A 54 1.60 2.41 -10.13
C VAL A 54 0.95 1.82 -11.39
N ALA A 55 -0.20 1.14 -11.25
CA ALA A 55 -0.97 0.61 -12.36
C ALA A 55 -1.36 1.70 -13.38
N ASN A 56 -1.90 2.83 -12.89
CA ASN A 56 -2.28 3.96 -13.74
C ASN A 56 -1.07 4.60 -14.44
N ALA A 57 0.04 4.76 -13.73
CA ALA A 57 1.28 5.29 -14.32
C ALA A 57 1.83 4.36 -15.41
N ALA A 58 1.78 3.05 -15.21
CA ALA A 58 2.20 2.08 -16.20
C ALA A 58 1.33 2.11 -17.47
N VAL A 59 -0.01 2.26 -17.31
CA VAL A 59 -0.92 2.49 -18.44
C VAL A 59 -0.51 3.75 -19.22
N ALA A 60 -0.22 4.85 -18.53
CA ALA A 60 0.23 6.10 -19.16
C ALA A 60 1.56 5.97 -19.91
N LEU A 61 2.43 5.06 -19.46
CA LEU A 61 3.68 4.70 -20.14
C LEU A 61 3.49 3.75 -21.34
N GLY A 62 2.24 3.34 -21.63
CA GLY A 62 1.88 2.47 -22.75
C GLY A 62 2.14 0.98 -22.47
N MET A 63 2.16 0.58 -21.20
CA MET A 63 2.19 -0.83 -20.82
C MET A 63 0.78 -1.44 -20.82
N GLU A 64 0.70 -2.74 -21.02
CA GLU A 64 -0.47 -3.52 -20.62
C GLU A 64 -0.39 -3.79 -19.11
N VAL A 65 -1.48 -3.60 -18.39
CA VAL A 65 -1.48 -3.74 -16.93
C VAL A 65 -2.50 -4.79 -16.49
N LEU A 66 -2.01 -5.78 -15.76
CA LEU A 66 -2.79 -6.82 -15.10
C LEU A 66 -2.74 -6.59 -13.59
N GLY A 67 -3.91 -6.58 -12.94
CA GLY A 67 -4.00 -6.34 -11.51
C GLY A 67 -4.63 -7.53 -10.77
N TYR A 68 -4.02 -7.91 -9.66
CA TYR A 68 -4.53 -8.91 -8.73
C TYR A 68 -4.62 -8.32 -7.33
N ASP A 69 -5.83 -8.25 -6.79
CA ASP A 69 -6.12 -7.87 -5.40
C ASP A 69 -7.48 -8.45 -4.97
N PRO A 70 -7.51 -9.52 -4.16
CA PRO A 70 -8.75 -10.13 -3.70
C PRO A 70 -9.52 -9.28 -2.65
N TYR A 71 -8.92 -8.21 -2.15
CA TYR A 71 -9.47 -7.35 -1.10
C TYR A 71 -9.60 -5.88 -1.52
N ILE A 72 -9.59 -5.60 -2.82
CA ILE A 72 -9.67 -4.24 -3.34
C ILE A 72 -10.88 -3.50 -2.78
N SER A 73 -10.66 -2.29 -2.26
CA SER A 73 -11.77 -1.43 -1.84
C SER A 73 -12.50 -0.82 -3.04
N ILE A 74 -13.76 -0.43 -2.84
CA ILE A 74 -14.54 0.25 -3.87
C ILE A 74 -13.84 1.53 -4.33
N ASP A 75 -13.31 2.33 -3.40
CA ASP A 75 -12.63 3.59 -3.70
C ASP A 75 -11.36 3.37 -4.51
N ALA A 76 -10.57 2.33 -4.17
CA ALA A 76 -9.39 1.96 -4.94
C ALA A 76 -9.78 1.50 -6.36
N ALA A 77 -10.84 0.70 -6.49
CA ALA A 77 -11.33 0.26 -7.80
C ALA A 77 -11.80 1.42 -8.67
N TRP A 78 -12.48 2.42 -8.09
CA TRP A 78 -12.88 3.64 -8.80
C TRP A 78 -11.70 4.53 -9.24
N SER A 79 -10.56 4.41 -8.57
CA SER A 79 -9.34 5.17 -8.92
C SER A 79 -8.53 4.54 -10.06
N LEU A 80 -8.82 3.29 -10.42
CA LEU A 80 -8.12 2.57 -11.47
C LEU A 80 -8.53 3.01 -12.86
N SER A 81 -7.55 3.09 -13.76
CA SER A 81 -7.80 3.21 -15.20
C SER A 81 -8.61 2.00 -15.70
N ARG A 82 -9.56 2.26 -16.58
CA ARG A 82 -10.34 1.20 -17.26
C ARG A 82 -9.49 0.25 -18.11
N SER A 83 -8.25 0.62 -18.42
CA SER A 83 -7.29 -0.21 -19.15
C SER A 83 -6.59 -1.24 -18.28
N VAL A 84 -6.74 -1.18 -16.94
CA VAL A 84 -6.22 -2.20 -16.04
C VAL A 84 -7.11 -3.43 -16.09
N GLN A 85 -6.55 -4.58 -16.45
CA GLN A 85 -7.27 -5.84 -16.55
C GLN A 85 -7.24 -6.57 -15.21
N HIS A 86 -8.39 -6.92 -14.67
CA HIS A 86 -8.50 -7.70 -13.45
C HIS A 86 -8.14 -9.17 -13.70
N CYS A 87 -7.27 -9.72 -12.86
CA CYS A 87 -6.99 -11.15 -12.78
C CYS A 87 -7.54 -11.72 -11.46
N VAL A 88 -8.27 -12.85 -11.56
CA VAL A 88 -8.91 -13.48 -10.39
C VAL A 88 -7.87 -14.24 -9.56
N THR A 89 -6.84 -14.78 -10.21
CA THR A 89 -5.77 -15.54 -9.56
C THR A 89 -4.38 -15.05 -10.00
N LEU A 90 -3.37 -15.32 -9.19
CA LEU A 90 -1.97 -15.11 -9.60
C LEU A 90 -1.61 -16.00 -10.82
N GLY A 91 -2.16 -17.22 -10.90
CA GLY A 91 -1.94 -18.11 -12.02
C GLY A 91 -2.41 -17.55 -13.36
N ASP A 92 -3.46 -16.72 -13.38
CA ASP A 92 -3.94 -16.05 -14.59
C ASP A 92 -3.04 -14.89 -15.01
N MET A 93 -2.34 -14.29 -14.06
CA MET A 93 -1.54 -13.09 -14.27
C MET A 93 -0.08 -13.40 -14.60
N LEU A 94 0.58 -14.23 -13.78
CA LEU A 94 2.04 -14.40 -13.79
C LEU A 94 2.61 -14.86 -15.14
N PRO A 95 1.98 -15.81 -15.88
CA PRO A 95 2.50 -16.27 -17.18
C PRO A 95 2.51 -15.19 -18.27
N ARG A 96 1.79 -14.09 -18.05
CA ARG A 96 1.65 -13.00 -19.03
C ARG A 96 2.62 -11.85 -18.77
N CYS A 97 3.22 -11.77 -17.56
CA CYS A 97 3.97 -10.62 -17.09
C CYS A 97 5.41 -10.59 -17.63
N ASP A 98 5.81 -9.45 -18.17
CA ASP A 98 7.21 -9.10 -18.43
C ASP A 98 7.85 -8.39 -17.21
N TYR A 99 7.01 -7.74 -16.41
CA TYR A 99 7.34 -7.07 -15.15
C TYR A 99 6.33 -7.46 -14.08
N LEU A 100 6.81 -7.61 -12.86
CA LEU A 100 5.98 -7.92 -11.70
C LEU A 100 6.29 -6.94 -10.58
N THR A 101 5.26 -6.32 -10.00
CA THR A 101 5.41 -5.42 -8.85
C THR A 101 4.44 -5.78 -7.74
N ILE A 102 4.87 -5.65 -6.48
CA ILE A 102 4.09 -6.05 -5.32
C ILE A 102 3.87 -4.86 -4.37
N HIS A 103 2.61 -4.67 -3.95
CA HIS A 103 2.16 -3.53 -3.13
C HIS A 103 1.16 -3.97 -2.05
N VAL A 104 1.37 -5.14 -1.47
CA VAL A 104 0.57 -5.64 -0.34
C VAL A 104 1.29 -5.39 0.99
N PRO A 105 0.56 -5.25 2.13
CA PRO A 105 1.18 -5.21 3.44
C PRO A 105 1.82 -6.56 3.77
N TYR A 106 2.85 -6.54 4.63
CA TYR A 106 3.37 -7.77 5.21
C TYR A 106 2.40 -8.31 6.26
N LEU A 107 1.93 -9.52 6.03
CA LEU A 107 1.09 -10.32 6.90
C LEU A 107 1.60 -11.78 6.86
N PRO A 108 1.25 -12.63 7.84
CA PRO A 108 1.58 -14.07 7.75
C PRO A 108 1.09 -14.71 6.44
N THR A 109 -0.04 -14.24 5.89
CA THR A 109 -0.64 -14.74 4.64
C THR A 109 0.00 -14.18 3.37
N THR A 110 0.73 -13.06 3.45
CA THR A 110 1.40 -12.44 2.30
C THR A 110 2.91 -12.66 2.31
N ARG A 111 3.45 -13.23 3.39
CA ARG A 111 4.86 -13.63 3.45
C ARG A 111 5.20 -14.53 2.27
N HIS A 112 6.34 -14.25 1.63
CA HIS A 112 6.83 -15.02 0.48
C HIS A 112 5.77 -15.21 -0.62
N THR A 113 4.94 -14.18 -0.88
CA THR A 113 4.04 -14.15 -2.04
C THR A 113 4.81 -14.39 -3.34
N ILE A 114 6.03 -13.85 -3.43
CA ILE A 114 6.98 -14.13 -4.51
C ILE A 114 7.96 -15.19 -3.99
N ASN A 115 7.83 -16.41 -4.49
CA ASN A 115 8.58 -17.60 -4.10
C ASN A 115 8.89 -18.48 -5.32
N ALA A 116 9.52 -19.63 -5.13
CA ALA A 116 9.90 -20.54 -6.21
C ALA A 116 8.70 -20.93 -7.10
N GLN A 117 7.54 -21.23 -6.49
CA GLN A 117 6.34 -21.61 -7.24
C GLN A 117 5.81 -20.44 -8.10
N THR A 118 5.64 -19.25 -7.52
CA THR A 118 5.13 -18.09 -8.25
C THR A 118 6.11 -17.61 -9.31
N LEU A 119 7.42 -17.64 -9.04
CA LEU A 119 8.45 -17.33 -10.01
C LEU A 119 8.47 -18.33 -11.18
N SER A 120 8.26 -19.62 -10.91
CA SER A 120 8.21 -20.65 -11.96
C SER A 120 7.10 -20.41 -12.98
N MET A 121 5.99 -19.80 -12.57
CA MET A 121 4.85 -19.45 -13.45
C MET A 121 5.12 -18.22 -14.33
N CYS A 122 6.07 -17.36 -13.98
CA CYS A 122 6.37 -16.16 -14.75
C CYS A 122 7.03 -16.48 -16.10
N LYS A 123 7.07 -15.51 -17.00
CA LYS A 123 7.90 -15.59 -18.20
C LYS A 123 9.39 -15.66 -17.84
N ASP A 124 10.19 -16.31 -18.68
CA ASP A 124 11.64 -16.25 -18.56
C ASP A 124 12.12 -14.81 -18.78
N GLY A 125 13.05 -14.36 -17.94
CA GLY A 125 13.53 -13.00 -17.96
C GLY A 125 12.58 -11.96 -17.36
N VAL A 126 11.59 -12.37 -16.54
CA VAL A 126 10.72 -11.44 -15.81
C VAL A 126 11.56 -10.48 -14.94
N ARG A 127 11.10 -9.25 -14.80
CA ARG A 127 11.68 -8.26 -13.90
C ARG A 127 10.78 -8.04 -12.72
N VAL A 128 11.35 -8.17 -11.52
CA VAL A 128 10.58 -8.08 -10.26
C VAL A 128 10.91 -6.78 -9.54
N LEU A 129 9.88 -6.09 -9.06
CA LEU A 129 9.98 -4.85 -8.30
C LEU A 129 9.29 -5.04 -6.94
N ASN A 130 10.00 -4.76 -5.87
CA ASN A 130 9.47 -4.82 -4.51
C ASN A 130 9.84 -3.55 -3.73
N PHE A 131 8.91 -2.61 -3.68
CA PHE A 131 8.99 -1.40 -2.88
C PHE A 131 7.95 -1.40 -1.75
N ALA A 132 7.53 -2.60 -1.31
CA ALA A 132 6.56 -2.78 -0.24
C ALA A 132 7.20 -3.25 1.06
N ARG A 133 7.65 -4.52 1.14
CA ARG A 133 8.34 -5.10 2.30
C ARG A 133 9.25 -6.24 1.83
N GLY A 134 10.44 -6.37 2.44
CA GLY A 134 11.44 -7.38 2.06
C GLY A 134 10.90 -8.81 2.13
N GLU A 135 10.18 -9.12 3.19
CA GLU A 135 9.67 -10.46 3.51
C GLU A 135 8.56 -10.97 2.56
N LEU A 136 8.10 -10.13 1.64
CA LEU A 136 7.16 -10.54 0.60
C LEU A 136 7.82 -11.38 -0.49
N VAL A 137 9.13 -11.34 -0.57
CA VAL A 137 9.95 -12.11 -1.52
C VAL A 137 10.79 -13.13 -0.75
N ASP A 138 10.78 -14.37 -1.20
CA ASP A 138 11.71 -15.40 -0.78
C ASP A 138 13.06 -15.14 -1.46
N THR A 139 14.04 -14.68 -0.70
CA THR A 139 15.34 -14.25 -1.22
C THR A 139 16.12 -15.41 -1.84
N GLU A 140 16.10 -16.60 -1.25
CA GLU A 140 16.77 -17.80 -1.78
C GLU A 140 16.17 -18.19 -3.12
N ALA A 141 14.84 -18.32 -3.18
CA ALA A 141 14.12 -18.63 -4.41
C ALA A 141 14.33 -17.58 -5.52
N LEU A 142 14.42 -16.31 -5.14
CA LEU A 142 14.71 -15.21 -6.07
C LEU A 142 16.11 -15.34 -6.66
N LEU A 143 17.14 -15.59 -5.85
CA LEU A 143 18.52 -15.74 -6.30
C LEU A 143 18.69 -16.96 -7.21
N ASP A 144 18.05 -18.08 -6.91
CA ASP A 144 18.01 -19.26 -7.76
C ASP A 144 17.33 -18.97 -9.11
N ALA A 145 16.22 -18.23 -9.08
CA ALA A 145 15.54 -17.81 -10.29
C ALA A 145 16.37 -16.82 -11.14
N MET A 146 17.17 -15.98 -10.52
CA MET A 146 18.12 -15.10 -11.22
C MET A 146 19.27 -15.90 -11.84
N ASN A 147 19.83 -16.83 -11.09
CA ASN A 147 20.93 -17.70 -11.58
C ASN A 147 20.50 -18.55 -12.80
N SER A 148 19.25 -19.01 -12.80
CA SER A 148 18.68 -19.76 -13.95
C SER A 148 18.22 -18.90 -15.12
N GLY A 149 18.23 -17.55 -14.97
CA GLY A 149 17.73 -16.61 -15.98
C GLY A 149 16.21 -16.46 -16.00
N LYS A 150 15.49 -17.09 -15.06
CA LYS A 150 14.05 -16.94 -14.91
C LYS A 150 13.68 -15.52 -14.52
N VAL A 151 14.44 -14.89 -13.61
CA VAL A 151 14.38 -13.49 -13.26
C VAL A 151 15.59 -12.77 -13.86
N ALA A 152 15.36 -11.76 -14.70
CA ALA A 152 16.43 -10.98 -15.30
C ALA A 152 16.97 -9.89 -14.37
N GLN A 153 16.09 -9.26 -13.60
CA GLN A 153 16.45 -8.14 -12.71
C GLN A 153 15.50 -8.08 -11.51
N TYR A 154 16.05 -7.65 -10.38
CA TYR A 154 15.31 -7.38 -9.16
C TYR A 154 15.59 -5.97 -8.66
N PHE A 155 14.54 -5.20 -8.38
CA PHE A 155 14.60 -3.85 -7.82
C PHE A 155 13.88 -3.81 -6.50
N CYS A 156 14.55 -3.35 -5.44
CA CYS A 156 13.93 -3.20 -4.13
C CYS A 156 14.55 -2.03 -3.37
N ASP A 157 13.89 -1.65 -2.27
CA ASP A 157 14.41 -0.69 -1.30
C ASP A 157 14.61 -1.30 0.10
N PHE A 158 14.79 -2.63 0.13
CA PHE A 158 15.07 -3.43 1.32
C PHE A 158 16.37 -4.20 1.11
N PRO A 159 17.54 -3.52 1.22
CA PRO A 159 18.83 -4.19 1.06
C PRO A 159 19.02 -5.26 2.15
N ALA A 160 19.44 -6.45 1.73
CA ALA A 160 19.87 -7.55 2.57
C ALA A 160 21.27 -8.01 2.11
N GLU A 161 22.06 -8.57 3.00
CA GLU A 161 23.45 -8.93 2.70
C GLU A 161 23.56 -9.84 1.46
N GLU A 162 22.65 -10.80 1.34
CA GLU A 162 22.62 -11.78 0.25
C GLU A 162 22.28 -11.15 -1.11
N LEU A 163 21.68 -9.97 -1.13
CA LEU A 163 21.27 -9.24 -2.33
C LEU A 163 22.36 -8.30 -2.83
N LEU A 164 23.24 -7.84 -1.94
CA LEU A 164 24.24 -6.84 -2.27
C LEU A 164 25.35 -7.43 -3.15
N GLY A 165 25.70 -6.74 -4.24
CA GLY A 165 26.72 -7.16 -5.18
C GLY A 165 26.26 -8.23 -6.19
N VAL A 166 25.02 -8.71 -6.11
CA VAL A 166 24.47 -9.67 -7.08
C VAL A 166 24.14 -8.93 -8.38
N LYS A 167 24.64 -9.46 -9.49
CA LYS A 167 24.40 -8.88 -10.81
C LYS A 167 22.90 -8.89 -11.15
N GLY A 168 22.36 -7.74 -11.55
CA GLY A 168 20.95 -7.58 -11.87
C GLY A 168 20.05 -7.30 -10.66
N VAL A 169 20.62 -7.25 -9.44
CA VAL A 169 19.94 -6.77 -8.25
C VAL A 169 20.28 -5.30 -8.01
N TYR A 170 19.26 -4.48 -7.78
CA TYR A 170 19.39 -3.05 -7.52
C TYR A 170 18.64 -2.69 -6.25
N CYS A 171 19.40 -2.49 -5.17
CA CYS A 171 18.85 -2.11 -3.89
C CYS A 171 19.01 -0.60 -3.65
N THR A 172 17.95 0.08 -3.23
CA THR A 172 18.00 1.46 -2.76
C THR A 172 17.73 1.52 -1.24
N PRO A 173 18.16 2.55 -0.52
CA PRO A 173 18.04 2.60 0.94
C PRO A 173 16.67 3.14 1.41
N HIS A 174 15.55 2.60 0.96
CA HIS A 174 14.18 2.89 1.41
C HIS A 174 13.85 4.39 1.51
N LEU A 175 14.11 5.13 0.44
CA LEU A 175 13.94 6.60 0.41
C LEU A 175 12.62 7.07 -0.26
N GLY A 176 11.69 6.17 -0.53
CA GLY A 176 10.49 6.48 -1.32
C GLY A 176 9.64 7.64 -0.79
N ALA A 177 9.54 7.77 0.54
CA ALA A 177 8.79 8.85 1.20
C ALA A 177 9.69 9.93 1.84
N SER A 178 11.01 9.84 1.71
CA SER A 178 11.97 10.73 2.38
C SER A 178 12.23 11.97 1.53
N THR A 179 11.23 12.83 1.42
CA THR A 179 11.34 14.14 0.77
C THR A 179 10.81 15.24 1.71
N PRO A 180 11.34 16.48 1.65
CA PRO A 180 10.83 17.59 2.45
C PRO A 180 9.33 17.85 2.27
N GLU A 181 8.83 17.67 1.03
CA GLU A 181 7.42 17.81 0.72
C GLU A 181 6.58 16.71 1.37
N SER A 182 7.08 15.48 1.40
CA SER A 182 6.39 14.35 2.04
C SER A 182 6.29 14.56 3.55
N GLU A 183 7.37 14.99 4.20
CA GLU A 183 7.38 15.29 5.63
C GLU A 183 6.39 16.42 5.98
N THR A 184 6.40 17.50 5.20
CA THR A 184 5.45 18.59 5.35
C THR A 184 4.01 18.13 5.16
N ASN A 185 3.73 17.36 4.11
CA ASN A 185 2.39 16.85 3.82
C ASN A 185 1.89 15.89 4.91
N CYS A 186 2.77 15.04 5.45
CA CYS A 186 2.43 14.15 6.56
C CYS A 186 2.05 14.96 7.81
N ALA A 187 2.80 16.00 8.14
CA ALA A 187 2.51 16.87 9.28
C ALA A 187 1.17 17.60 9.12
N VAL A 188 0.91 18.16 7.93
CA VAL A 188 -0.37 18.84 7.60
C VAL A 188 -1.54 17.86 7.67
N MET A 189 -1.41 16.66 7.08
CA MET A 189 -2.44 15.62 7.16
C MET A 189 -2.72 15.22 8.60
N ALA A 190 -1.69 14.91 9.39
CA ALA A 190 -1.86 14.51 10.78
C ALA A 190 -2.55 15.59 11.62
N ALA A 191 -2.19 16.85 11.40
CA ALA A 191 -2.83 17.99 12.07
C ALA A 191 -4.31 18.15 11.67
N ALA A 192 -4.63 17.96 10.38
CA ALA A 192 -5.99 18.03 9.88
C ALA A 192 -6.86 16.88 10.43
N GLU A 193 -6.36 15.65 10.44
CA GLU A 193 -7.05 14.47 10.97
C GLU A 193 -7.28 14.59 12.48
N LEU A 194 -6.27 15.04 13.22
CA LEU A 194 -6.43 15.30 14.66
C LEU A 194 -7.45 16.41 14.92
N SER A 195 -7.42 17.49 14.12
CA SER A 195 -8.40 18.59 14.22
C SER A 195 -9.81 18.09 13.94
N ASP A 196 -10.00 17.25 12.93
CA ASP A 196 -11.31 16.66 12.58
C ASP A 196 -11.80 15.70 13.68
N TYR A 197 -10.91 14.87 14.23
CA TYR A 197 -11.23 14.05 15.38
C TYR A 197 -11.67 14.89 16.60
N LEU A 198 -10.92 15.95 16.91
CA LEU A 198 -11.25 16.80 18.07
C LEU A 198 -12.55 17.59 17.89
N LYS A 199 -12.80 18.11 16.68
CA LYS A 199 -13.95 18.97 16.39
C LYS A 199 -15.21 18.21 16.00
N ASN A 200 -15.07 17.13 15.26
CA ASN A 200 -16.17 16.39 14.65
C ASN A 200 -16.26 14.93 15.09
N GLY A 201 -15.25 14.40 15.78
CA GLY A 201 -15.21 13.01 16.19
C GLY A 201 -14.91 12.01 15.07
N ASN A 202 -14.61 12.46 13.88
CA ASN A 202 -14.26 11.58 12.76
C ASN A 202 -12.90 10.94 12.98
N ILE A 203 -12.75 9.68 12.58
CA ILE A 203 -11.47 8.96 12.58
C ILE A 203 -11.15 8.57 11.15
N ALA A 204 -9.96 8.96 10.68
CA ALA A 204 -9.39 8.56 9.41
C ALA A 204 -7.95 8.09 9.60
N HIS A 205 -7.54 7.07 8.84
CA HIS A 205 -6.20 6.50 8.78
C HIS A 205 -5.60 6.06 10.14
N SER A 206 -6.43 5.76 11.13
CA SER A 206 -5.96 5.30 12.43
C SER A 206 -5.34 3.91 12.35
N VAL A 207 -4.20 3.71 13.04
CA VAL A 207 -3.51 2.42 13.10
C VAL A 207 -4.31 1.40 13.90
N ASN A 208 -4.95 1.80 14.98
CA ASN A 208 -5.58 0.91 15.97
C ASN A 208 -7.11 1.01 16.04
N LEU A 209 -7.71 2.07 15.52
CA LEU A 209 -9.15 2.25 15.48
C LEU A 209 -9.68 2.15 14.04
N PRO A 210 -10.96 1.81 13.85
CA PRO A 210 -11.57 1.81 12.52
C PRO A 210 -11.78 3.23 11.99
N ASP A 211 -11.74 3.40 10.68
CA ASP A 211 -12.14 4.63 10.04
C ASP A 211 -13.65 4.82 10.17
N VAL A 212 -14.08 5.91 10.77
CA VAL A 212 -15.48 6.29 10.93
C VAL A 212 -15.60 7.78 10.64
N SER A 213 -16.33 8.12 9.60
CA SER A 213 -16.63 9.51 9.24
C SER A 213 -18.14 9.66 9.05
N GLN A 214 -18.71 10.68 9.68
CA GLN A 214 -20.12 10.98 9.62
C GLN A 214 -20.30 12.49 9.54
N PRO A 215 -20.97 13.02 8.50
CA PRO A 215 -21.33 14.43 8.46
C PRO A 215 -22.08 14.82 9.72
N ARG A 216 -21.76 15.98 10.29
CA ARG A 216 -22.42 16.43 11.51
C ARG A 216 -23.83 16.92 11.16
N VAL A 217 -24.83 16.26 11.74
CA VAL A 217 -26.24 16.63 11.62
C VAL A 217 -26.70 17.03 13.02
N GLY A 218 -27.18 18.26 13.16
CA GLY A 218 -27.63 18.75 14.46
C GLY A 218 -26.52 19.24 15.39
N GLY A 219 -26.87 19.48 16.66
CA GLY A 219 -26.02 20.19 17.60
C GLY A 219 -25.21 19.33 18.56
N ARG A 220 -25.49 18.06 18.71
CA ARG A 220 -24.90 17.22 19.77
C ARG A 220 -24.43 15.89 19.23
N ARG A 221 -23.20 15.55 19.55
CA ARG A 221 -22.55 14.29 19.14
C ARG A 221 -21.91 13.61 20.33
N ILE A 222 -22.14 12.32 20.45
CA ILE A 222 -21.49 11.42 21.40
C ILE A 222 -20.53 10.54 20.63
N CYS A 223 -19.26 10.52 21.01
CA CYS A 223 -18.20 9.70 20.43
C CYS A 223 -17.71 8.71 21.48
N MET A 224 -17.70 7.43 21.14
CA MET A 224 -17.39 6.36 22.07
C MET A 224 -16.37 5.40 21.50
N ILE A 225 -15.31 5.12 22.28
CA ILE A 225 -14.38 4.01 22.03
C ILE A 225 -14.75 2.88 22.97
N HIS A 226 -14.93 1.67 22.46
CA HIS A 226 -15.31 0.52 23.26
C HIS A 226 -14.74 -0.78 22.71
N LYS A 227 -14.80 -1.85 23.50
CA LYS A 227 -14.47 -3.20 23.04
C LYS A 227 -15.50 -3.70 22.03
N ASN A 228 -15.05 -4.48 21.07
CA ASN A 228 -15.91 -5.13 20.08
C ASN A 228 -16.47 -6.45 20.65
N ILE A 229 -17.47 -6.33 21.53
CA ILE A 229 -18.10 -7.46 22.21
C ILE A 229 -19.61 -7.52 21.93
N PRO A 230 -20.25 -8.70 22.10
CA PRO A 230 -21.68 -8.85 21.87
C PRO A 230 -22.53 -7.88 22.72
N ASN A 231 -23.69 -7.49 22.20
CA ASN A 231 -24.68 -6.60 22.81
C ASN A 231 -24.25 -5.16 23.09
N MET A 232 -22.99 -4.75 22.78
CA MET A 232 -22.49 -3.41 23.05
C MET A 232 -23.39 -2.31 22.45
N ILE A 233 -23.81 -2.46 21.20
CA ILE A 233 -24.66 -1.46 20.54
C ILE A 233 -26.04 -1.36 21.20
N ALA A 234 -26.64 -2.48 21.60
CA ALA A 234 -27.91 -2.47 22.32
C ALA A 234 -27.79 -1.76 23.68
N SER A 235 -26.71 -2.01 24.41
CA SER A 235 -26.43 -1.33 25.68
C SER A 235 -26.25 0.18 25.49
N ILE A 236 -25.47 0.59 24.48
CA ILE A 236 -25.24 2.00 24.14
C ILE A 236 -26.55 2.70 23.79
N THR A 237 -27.34 2.15 22.87
CA THR A 237 -28.59 2.77 22.44
C THR A 237 -29.64 2.84 23.57
N SER A 238 -29.66 1.87 24.49
CA SER A 238 -30.52 1.89 25.67
C SER A 238 -30.11 2.97 26.66
N ALA A 239 -28.84 3.26 26.82
CA ALA A 239 -28.33 4.26 27.76
C ALA A 239 -28.43 5.70 27.22
N VAL A 240 -28.42 5.92 25.90
CA VAL A 240 -28.49 7.25 25.29
C VAL A 240 -29.81 7.97 25.65
N ARG A 241 -30.95 7.29 25.67
CA ARG A 241 -32.30 7.80 26.06
C ARG A 241 -32.76 9.09 25.37
N CYS A 242 -32.05 9.56 24.38
CA CYS A 242 -32.40 10.69 23.51
C CYS A 242 -32.78 10.16 22.13
N ASN A 243 -33.49 10.97 21.35
CA ASN A 243 -33.72 10.64 19.95
C ASN A 243 -32.40 10.64 19.20
N ILE A 244 -32.09 9.51 18.55
CA ILE A 244 -30.88 9.31 17.73
C ILE A 244 -31.24 9.74 16.32
N GLU A 245 -30.54 10.78 15.81
CA GLU A 245 -30.73 11.30 14.46
C GLU A 245 -29.85 10.58 13.46
N ASN A 246 -28.63 10.24 13.90
CA ASN A 246 -27.70 9.50 13.07
C ASN A 246 -26.75 8.66 13.95
N MET A 247 -26.32 7.51 13.44
CA MET A 247 -25.42 6.62 14.16
C MET A 247 -24.47 5.91 13.20
N GLY A 248 -23.19 5.97 13.50
CA GLY A 248 -22.12 5.20 12.82
C GLY A 248 -21.39 4.33 13.82
N ASN A 249 -21.21 3.06 13.51
CA ASN A 249 -20.38 2.13 14.27
C ASN A 249 -19.52 1.32 13.33
N ARG A 250 -18.23 1.19 13.65
CA ARG A 250 -17.31 0.27 12.98
C ARG A 250 -16.35 -0.35 13.99
N SER A 251 -15.87 -1.53 13.68
CA SER A 251 -14.88 -2.25 14.48
C SER A 251 -13.62 -2.55 13.70
N LYS A 252 -12.51 -2.68 14.42
CA LYS A 252 -11.20 -3.11 13.93
C LYS A 252 -10.54 -3.97 15.00
N GLY A 253 -10.52 -5.28 14.79
CA GLY A 253 -10.06 -6.23 15.79
C GLY A 253 -10.91 -6.16 17.07
N ASP A 254 -10.26 -5.98 18.20
CA ASP A 254 -10.89 -6.00 19.54
C ASP A 254 -11.57 -4.67 19.91
N TYR A 255 -11.44 -3.63 19.08
CA TYR A 255 -11.97 -2.30 19.36
C TYR A 255 -13.01 -1.86 18.34
N ALA A 256 -13.97 -1.07 18.81
CA ALA A 256 -14.94 -0.40 17.97
C ALA A 256 -15.04 1.08 18.33
N TYR A 257 -15.49 1.85 17.37
CA TYR A 257 -15.79 3.26 17.54
C TYR A 257 -17.20 3.55 17.09
N THR A 258 -17.96 4.24 17.96
CA THR A 258 -19.36 4.62 17.71
C THR A 258 -19.48 6.14 17.77
N ILE A 259 -20.14 6.71 16.76
CA ILE A 259 -20.59 8.11 16.73
C ILE A 259 -22.11 8.10 16.75
N ILE A 260 -22.71 8.91 17.63
CA ILE A 260 -24.17 9.12 17.68
C ILE A 260 -24.43 10.62 17.66
N ASP A 261 -25.25 11.07 16.72
CA ASP A 261 -25.83 12.40 16.73
C ASP A 261 -27.23 12.34 17.39
N THR A 262 -27.50 13.23 18.34
CA THR A 262 -28.75 13.27 19.09
C THR A 262 -29.46 14.63 18.89
N ALA A 263 -30.81 14.61 18.88
CA ALA A 263 -31.62 15.81 18.77
C ALA A 263 -31.41 16.74 19.98
N GLU A 264 -31.23 16.15 21.17
CA GLU A 264 -31.04 16.86 22.42
C GLU A 264 -29.70 16.52 23.07
N ALA A 265 -29.21 17.41 23.94
CA ALA A 265 -27.99 17.13 24.70
C ALA A 265 -28.22 15.96 25.65
N PRO A 266 -27.35 14.94 25.68
CA PRO A 266 -27.42 13.90 26.69
C PRO A 266 -27.22 14.51 28.08
N THR A 267 -27.98 14.02 29.05
CA THR A 267 -27.81 14.43 30.46
C THR A 267 -26.53 13.80 31.03
N GLU A 268 -25.96 14.37 32.09
CA GLU A 268 -24.79 13.77 32.73
C GLU A 268 -25.09 12.34 33.24
N ALA A 269 -26.30 12.10 33.72
CA ALA A 269 -26.74 10.75 34.11
C ALA A 269 -26.68 9.75 32.94
N ASN A 270 -27.06 10.16 31.72
CA ASN A 270 -26.93 9.31 30.53
C ASN A 270 -25.45 9.05 30.19
N LEU A 271 -24.60 10.06 30.33
CA LEU A 271 -23.16 9.90 30.08
C LEU A 271 -22.50 8.97 31.11
N ASP A 272 -22.93 9.02 32.35
CA ASP A 272 -22.46 8.11 33.42
C ASP A 272 -22.95 6.67 33.19
N GLU A 273 -24.20 6.47 32.74
CA GLU A 273 -24.67 5.16 32.32
C GLU A 273 -23.83 4.61 31.14
N LEU A 274 -23.50 5.43 30.14
CA LEU A 274 -22.64 5.04 29.02
C LEU A 274 -21.23 4.67 29.49
N ARG A 275 -20.62 5.45 30.38
CA ARG A 275 -19.30 5.19 30.95
C ARG A 275 -19.25 3.90 31.76
N ALA A 276 -20.38 3.51 32.39
CA ALA A 276 -20.51 2.31 33.22
C ALA A 276 -20.72 1.00 32.42
N ILE A 277 -20.96 1.07 31.10
CA ILE A 277 -21.15 -0.12 30.27
C ILE A 277 -19.84 -0.93 30.27
N GLU A 278 -19.94 -2.23 30.55
CA GLU A 278 -18.78 -3.13 30.48
C GLU A 278 -18.15 -3.09 29.10
N GLY A 279 -16.82 -2.88 29.04
CA GLY A 279 -16.10 -2.74 27.79
C GLY A 279 -16.09 -1.34 27.20
N MET A 280 -16.74 -0.34 27.79
CA MET A 280 -16.61 1.07 27.43
C MET A 280 -15.21 1.58 27.85
N ILE A 281 -14.52 2.28 26.94
CA ILE A 281 -13.17 2.80 27.16
C ILE A 281 -13.21 4.32 27.31
N SER A 282 -13.97 5.00 26.43
CA SER A 282 -14.06 6.44 26.42
C SER A 282 -15.44 6.90 25.92
N VAL A 283 -15.98 7.92 26.56
CA VAL A 283 -17.20 8.63 26.14
C VAL A 283 -16.88 10.12 26.10
N ARG A 284 -17.07 10.73 24.95
CA ARG A 284 -16.84 12.16 24.74
C ARG A 284 -18.03 12.79 24.01
N THR A 285 -18.42 13.98 24.42
CA THR A 285 -19.43 14.80 23.73
C THR A 285 -18.76 15.97 23.00
N ILE A 286 -19.32 16.33 21.84
CA ILE A 286 -18.84 17.43 21.00
C ILE A 286 -20.01 18.34 20.64
#